data_38523bec74f80aa61a6e0f4b18dcc48d
#
_entry.id   38523bec74f80aa61a6e0f4b18dcc48d
#
_cell.length_a   1.000
_cell.length_b   1.000
_cell.length_c   1.000
_cell.angle_alpha   90.00
_cell.angle_beta   90.00
_cell.angle_gamma   90.00
#
_symmetry.space_group_name_H-M   'P 1'
#
loop_
_entity.id
_entity.type
_entity.pdbx_description
1 polymer ?
#
loop_
_entity_poly.entity_id
_entity_poly.type
_entity_poly.pdbx_seq_one_letter_code
_entity_poly.pdbx_strand_id
1 'polypeptide(L)'
;SYSTAHENLGDVYTALATAAYNRALVLDKSNDSIRVKLNLLNQMEGVSPETDTDAVETAAAPAAEPAAAVAPTPVTTPRPQPTPTQAVVAEGEISDGVTRTLFGWASAWSNQNVDGYLDAYHPDFDPEDGSTRAQWARIRRARVSAPDAISVRIVEPTVEVKNEREATATFIQVYESDSYSDRVRKRLEMRPVGGEWKVYRETVVAEL
;
A
#
# COMPACT_ATOMS: atom_id res chain seq x y z
N SER A 1 15.74 10.72 15.15
CA SER A 1 16.66 11.83 14.74
C SER A 1 16.28 12.32 13.35
N TYR A 2 16.76 13.49 12.93
CA TYR A 2 16.56 14.01 11.58
C TYR A 2 17.03 13.01 10.50
N SER A 3 18.06 12.24 10.78
CA SER A 3 18.59 11.18 9.92
C SER A 3 17.54 10.09 9.64
N THR A 4 16.89 9.57 10.68
CA THR A 4 15.85 8.53 10.55
C THR A 4 14.62 9.02 9.79
N ALA A 5 14.28 10.31 9.92
CA ALA A 5 13.18 10.90 9.15
C ALA A 5 13.49 10.97 7.65
N HIS A 6 14.72 11.33 7.30
CA HIS A 6 15.17 11.36 5.91
C HIS A 6 15.35 9.95 5.32
N GLU A 7 15.78 8.98 6.14
CA GLU A 7 15.85 7.57 5.77
C GLU A 7 14.46 7.03 5.45
N ASN A 8 13.49 7.19 6.37
CA ASN A 8 12.09 6.79 6.12
C ASN A 8 11.48 7.48 4.89
N LEU A 9 11.83 8.75 4.64
CA LEU A 9 11.38 9.47 3.43
C LEU A 9 12.02 8.88 2.18
N GLY A 10 13.28 8.48 2.24
CA GLY A 10 13.97 7.76 1.17
C GLY A 10 13.28 6.43 0.86
N ASP A 11 12.93 5.65 1.89
CA ASP A 11 12.21 4.39 1.76
C ASP A 11 10.83 4.58 1.11
N VAL A 12 10.11 5.66 1.47
CA VAL A 12 8.84 6.03 0.80
C VAL A 12 9.04 6.27 -0.69
N TYR A 13 10.04 7.06 -1.06
CA TYR A 13 10.30 7.36 -2.46
C TYR A 13 10.75 6.11 -3.22
N THR A 14 11.53 5.23 -2.60
CA THR A 14 11.97 3.97 -3.19
C THR A 14 10.78 3.03 -3.43
N ALA A 15 9.91 2.85 -2.43
CA ALA A 15 8.70 2.04 -2.55
C ALA A 15 7.74 2.58 -3.64
N LEU A 16 7.54 3.90 -3.70
CA LEU A 16 6.71 4.53 -4.73
C LEU A 16 7.33 4.38 -6.14
N ALA A 17 8.65 4.53 -6.26
CA ALA A 17 9.35 4.34 -7.52
C ALA A 17 9.27 2.89 -7.98
N THR A 18 9.46 1.93 -7.09
CA THR A 18 9.31 0.49 -7.35
C THR A 18 7.92 0.14 -7.84
N ALA A 19 6.88 0.63 -7.16
CA ALA A 19 5.49 0.43 -7.56
C ALA A 19 5.18 1.05 -8.94
N ALA A 20 5.68 2.27 -9.21
CA ALA A 20 5.50 2.96 -10.48
C ALA A 20 6.21 2.23 -11.64
N TYR A 21 7.43 1.75 -11.42
CA TYR A 21 8.18 1.00 -12.45
C TYR A 21 7.59 -0.37 -12.72
N ASN A 22 7.11 -1.10 -11.70
CA ASN A 22 6.39 -2.36 -11.90
C ASN A 22 5.14 -2.16 -12.75
N ARG A 23 4.41 -1.09 -12.50
CA ARG A 23 3.22 -0.73 -13.29
C ARG A 23 3.54 -0.38 -14.73
N ALA A 24 4.61 0.38 -14.94
CA ALA A 24 5.09 0.69 -16.28
C ALA A 24 5.53 -0.56 -17.05
N LEU A 25 6.14 -1.56 -16.39
CA LEU A 25 6.48 -2.85 -16.99
C LEU A 25 5.25 -3.71 -17.32
N VAL A 26 4.16 -3.58 -16.57
CA VAL A 26 2.89 -4.25 -16.94
C VAL A 26 2.32 -3.67 -18.24
N LEU A 27 2.46 -2.36 -18.45
CA LEU A 27 1.99 -1.66 -19.65
C LEU A 27 2.92 -1.84 -20.85
N ASP A 28 4.23 -1.89 -20.63
CA ASP A 28 5.26 -2.11 -21.65
C ASP A 28 6.33 -3.05 -21.12
N LYS A 29 6.13 -4.36 -21.35
CA LYS A 29 7.04 -5.42 -20.91
C LYS A 29 8.40 -5.40 -21.57
N SER A 30 8.55 -4.67 -22.68
CA SER A 30 9.78 -4.59 -23.46
C SER A 30 10.70 -3.43 -23.04
N ASN A 31 10.29 -2.63 -22.05
CA ASN A 31 11.03 -1.44 -21.64
C ASN A 31 12.23 -1.78 -20.75
N ASP A 32 13.37 -2.03 -21.38
CA ASP A 32 14.61 -2.37 -20.67
C ASP A 32 15.11 -1.25 -19.75
N SER A 33 14.84 0.01 -20.08
CA SER A 33 15.20 1.16 -19.22
C SER A 33 14.52 1.07 -17.87
N ILE A 34 13.25 0.64 -17.82
CA ILE A 34 12.51 0.48 -16.58
C ILE A 34 13.03 -0.72 -15.78
N ARG A 35 13.37 -1.83 -16.45
CA ARG A 35 13.99 -3.00 -15.79
C ARG A 35 15.30 -2.66 -15.10
N VAL A 36 16.16 -1.87 -15.76
CA VAL A 36 17.44 -1.42 -15.18
C VAL A 36 17.20 -0.57 -13.92
N LYS A 37 16.23 0.34 -13.97
CA LYS A 37 15.89 1.19 -12.82
C LYS A 37 15.31 0.38 -11.65
N LEU A 38 14.46 -0.60 -11.93
CA LEU A 38 13.89 -1.50 -10.92
C LEU A 38 14.97 -2.35 -10.25
N ASN A 39 15.92 -2.90 -11.06
CA ASN A 39 17.06 -3.64 -10.53
C ASN A 39 17.93 -2.78 -9.62
N LEU A 40 18.16 -1.51 -9.98
CA LEU A 40 18.94 -0.59 -9.16
C LEU A 40 18.26 -0.32 -7.80
N LEU A 41 16.95 -0.12 -7.79
CA LEU A 41 16.18 0.05 -6.56
C LEU A 41 16.22 -1.21 -5.68
N ASN A 42 16.02 -2.39 -6.25
CA ASN A 42 16.11 -3.65 -5.53
C ASN A 42 17.51 -3.90 -4.93
N GLN A 43 18.58 -3.47 -5.59
CA GLN A 43 19.94 -3.53 -5.04
C GLN A 43 20.13 -2.57 -3.86
N MET A 44 19.49 -1.42 -3.86
CA MET A 44 19.53 -0.46 -2.74
C MET A 44 18.78 -1.00 -1.50
N GLU A 45 17.73 -1.81 -1.69
CA GLU A 45 16.98 -2.48 -0.62
C GLU A 45 17.65 -3.78 -0.13
N GLY A 46 18.78 -4.19 -0.69
CA GLY A 46 19.50 -5.41 -0.32
C GLY A 46 18.83 -6.70 -0.78
N VAL A 47 17.86 -6.61 -1.70
CA VAL A 47 17.24 -7.76 -2.34
C VAL A 47 18.03 -8.11 -3.59
N SER A 48 18.83 -9.17 -3.54
CA SER A 48 19.48 -9.73 -4.74
C SER A 48 18.42 -10.34 -5.65
N PRO A 49 18.40 -10.02 -6.96
CA PRO A 49 17.50 -10.69 -7.88
C PRO A 49 17.94 -12.13 -8.05
N GLU A 50 17.15 -13.09 -7.56
CA GLU A 50 17.26 -14.45 -8.07
C GLU A 50 16.76 -14.45 -9.51
N THR A 51 17.71 -14.69 -10.39
CA THR A 51 17.49 -14.96 -11.83
C THR A 51 16.83 -16.32 -11.96
N ASP A 52 15.52 -16.37 -12.03
CA ASP A 52 14.86 -17.52 -12.65
C ASP A 52 14.61 -17.20 -14.12
N THR A 53 15.58 -17.68 -14.89
CA THR A 53 15.45 -17.83 -16.34
C THR A 53 14.88 -19.24 -16.54
N ASP A 54 13.60 -19.37 -16.84
CA ASP A 54 13.20 -20.51 -17.62
C ASP A 54 12.21 -20.13 -18.72
N ALA A 55 12.48 -20.74 -19.85
CA ALA A 55 12.09 -20.34 -21.16
C ALA A 55 10.83 -21.07 -21.63
N VAL A 56 10.09 -20.36 -22.48
CA VAL A 56 9.46 -20.85 -23.73
C VAL A 56 8.44 -21.99 -23.62
N GLU A 57 7.23 -21.78 -24.12
CA GLU A 57 6.82 -22.42 -25.37
C GLU A 57 5.51 -21.86 -25.94
N THR A 58 5.61 -21.61 -27.22
CA THR A 58 4.62 -21.18 -28.18
C THR A 58 3.60 -22.28 -28.46
N ALA A 59 2.33 -21.97 -28.53
CA ALA A 59 1.43 -22.69 -29.42
C ALA A 59 0.24 -21.85 -29.91
N ALA A 60 0.06 -21.91 -31.19
CA ALA A 60 -0.80 -21.16 -32.06
C ALA A 60 -2.30 -21.45 -31.92
N ALA A 61 -3.07 -20.49 -32.43
CA ALA A 61 -4.50 -20.57 -32.69
C ALA A 61 -4.86 -21.67 -33.71
N PRO A 62 -6.13 -22.06 -33.81
CA PRO A 62 -6.85 -21.58 -35.01
C PRO A 62 -8.30 -21.15 -34.75
N ALA A 63 -8.73 -20.34 -35.72
CA ALA A 63 -10.06 -19.77 -35.93
C ALA A 63 -11.10 -20.82 -36.37
N ALA A 64 -12.36 -20.55 -36.10
CA ALA A 64 -13.49 -20.73 -37.04
C ALA A 64 -14.79 -20.13 -36.49
N GLU A 65 -15.40 -19.30 -37.28
CA GLU A 65 -16.79 -18.84 -37.33
C GLU A 65 -17.74 -19.94 -37.90
N PRO A 66 -19.09 -19.75 -38.07
CA PRO A 66 -20.00 -18.63 -37.78
C PRO A 66 -21.42 -18.98 -37.27
N ALA A 67 -22.13 -17.92 -36.82
CA ALA A 67 -23.55 -17.59 -36.98
C ALA A 67 -24.70 -18.49 -36.49
N ALA A 68 -25.55 -17.90 -35.62
CA ALA A 68 -27.01 -17.91 -35.79
C ALA A 68 -27.65 -16.75 -34.97
N ALA A 69 -28.52 -16.01 -35.65
CA ALA A 69 -29.29 -14.88 -35.17
C ALA A 69 -30.48 -15.33 -34.32
N VAL A 70 -30.78 -14.63 -33.22
CA VAL A 70 -32.10 -14.62 -32.57
C VAL A 70 -32.40 -13.20 -32.02
N ALA A 71 -33.66 -12.79 -32.21
CA ALA A 71 -34.26 -11.47 -32.10
C ALA A 71 -34.32 -10.90 -30.64
N PRO A 72 -34.68 -9.60 -30.47
CA PRO A 72 -34.31 -8.78 -29.32
C PRO A 72 -35.27 -8.91 -28.12
N THR A 73 -34.71 -9.05 -26.95
CA THR A 73 -35.36 -8.81 -25.65
C THR A 73 -34.92 -7.47 -25.06
N PRO A 74 -35.70 -6.82 -24.20
CA PRO A 74 -35.55 -5.39 -23.86
C PRO A 74 -34.26 -5.09 -23.12
N VAL A 75 -33.58 -4.06 -23.64
CA VAL A 75 -32.29 -3.57 -23.17
C VAL A 75 -32.44 -2.89 -21.79
N THR A 76 -32.07 -3.58 -20.74
CA THR A 76 -31.61 -2.94 -19.54
C THR A 76 -30.21 -2.41 -19.83
N THR A 77 -30.05 -1.10 -19.84
CA THR A 77 -28.77 -0.43 -20.12
C THR A 77 -27.71 -0.94 -19.13
N PRO A 78 -26.68 -1.67 -19.57
CA PRO A 78 -25.62 -2.07 -18.67
C PRO A 78 -24.87 -0.81 -18.26
N ARG A 79 -24.70 -0.60 -16.94
CA ARG A 79 -23.71 0.34 -16.40
C ARG A 79 -22.37 -0.03 -17.06
N PRO A 80 -21.61 0.93 -17.63
CA PRO A 80 -20.33 0.64 -18.26
C PRO A 80 -19.44 -0.12 -17.26
N GLN A 81 -19.12 -1.36 -17.59
CA GLN A 81 -18.14 -2.14 -16.85
C GLN A 81 -16.78 -1.58 -17.25
N PRO A 82 -15.90 -1.18 -16.30
CA PRO A 82 -14.60 -0.65 -16.66
C PRO A 82 -13.83 -1.68 -17.49
N THR A 83 -13.20 -1.22 -18.55
CA THR A 83 -12.30 -2.07 -19.36
C THR A 83 -11.17 -2.59 -18.48
N PRO A 84 -10.65 -3.82 -18.70
CA PRO A 84 -9.59 -4.41 -17.86
C PRO A 84 -8.38 -3.49 -17.63
N THR A 85 -8.01 -2.68 -18.61
CA THR A 85 -6.93 -1.69 -18.50
C THR A 85 -7.25 -0.55 -17.52
N GLN A 86 -8.52 -0.08 -17.47
CA GLN A 86 -8.93 0.96 -16.52
C GLN A 86 -9.00 0.43 -15.09
N ALA A 87 -9.42 -0.83 -14.92
CA ALA A 87 -9.44 -1.48 -13.60
C ALA A 87 -8.03 -1.61 -13.01
N VAL A 88 -7.05 -2.07 -13.79
CA VAL A 88 -5.65 -2.21 -13.36
C VAL A 88 -5.02 -0.85 -13.00
N VAL A 89 -5.32 0.21 -13.77
CA VAL A 89 -4.83 1.56 -13.46
C VAL A 89 -5.45 2.07 -12.16
N ALA A 90 -6.75 1.89 -11.98
CA ALA A 90 -7.44 2.32 -10.77
C ALA A 90 -6.95 1.58 -9.50
N GLU A 91 -6.75 0.26 -9.57
CA GLU A 91 -6.17 -0.52 -8.47
C GLU A 91 -4.74 -0.06 -8.12
N GLY A 92 -3.96 0.26 -9.14
CA GLY A 92 -2.63 0.79 -8.96
C GLY A 92 -2.63 2.14 -8.25
N GLU A 93 -3.48 3.09 -8.64
CA GLU A 93 -3.60 4.41 -7.99
C GLU A 93 -4.04 4.29 -6.53
N ILE A 94 -4.95 3.34 -6.24
CA ILE A 94 -5.38 3.02 -4.87
C ILE A 94 -4.20 2.48 -4.06
N SER A 95 -3.48 1.51 -4.59
CA SER A 95 -2.31 0.92 -3.92
C SER A 95 -1.25 1.97 -3.58
N ASP A 96 -0.99 2.91 -4.49
CA ASP A 96 -0.06 4.02 -4.25
C ASP A 96 -0.57 4.97 -3.18
N GLY A 97 -1.87 5.29 -3.20
CA GLY A 97 -2.50 6.12 -2.19
C GLY A 97 -2.38 5.51 -0.79
N VAL A 98 -2.68 4.21 -0.67
CA VAL A 98 -2.54 3.44 0.57
C VAL A 98 -1.09 3.39 1.04
N THR A 99 -0.15 3.10 0.14
CA THR A 99 1.29 3.05 0.44
C THR A 99 1.79 4.41 0.94
N ARG A 100 1.41 5.49 0.29
CA ARG A 100 1.76 6.85 0.72
C ARG A 100 1.27 7.15 2.13
N THR A 101 0.04 6.80 2.46
CA THR A 101 -0.51 6.98 3.80
C THR A 101 0.23 6.13 4.82
N LEU A 102 0.52 4.86 4.52
CA LEU A 102 1.23 3.94 5.40
C LEU A 102 2.61 4.49 5.82
N PHE A 103 3.41 4.89 4.84
CA PHE A 103 4.74 5.43 5.13
C PHE A 103 4.70 6.84 5.74
N GLY A 104 3.76 7.68 5.33
CA GLY A 104 3.50 8.99 5.94
C GLY A 104 3.14 8.86 7.42
N TRP A 105 2.31 7.88 7.77
CA TRP A 105 1.94 7.52 9.14
C TRP A 105 3.17 7.09 9.97
N ALA A 106 4.00 6.20 9.44
CA ALA A 106 5.22 5.75 10.12
C ALA A 106 6.23 6.89 10.31
N SER A 107 6.39 7.74 9.29
CA SER A 107 7.23 8.93 9.35
C SER A 107 6.74 9.95 10.38
N ALA A 108 5.44 10.25 10.39
CA ALA A 108 4.85 11.16 11.37
C ALA A 108 5.05 10.65 12.80
N TRP A 109 4.89 9.33 13.01
CA TRP A 109 5.13 8.70 14.31
C TRP A 109 6.60 8.79 14.72
N SER A 110 7.54 8.44 13.84
CA SER A 110 8.99 8.52 14.11
C SER A 110 9.46 9.94 14.41
N ASN A 111 8.85 10.95 13.78
CA ASN A 111 9.16 12.35 14.02
C ASN A 111 8.38 12.96 15.18
N GLN A 112 7.58 12.17 15.90
CA GLN A 112 6.69 12.64 16.97
C GLN A 112 5.75 13.78 16.52
N ASN A 113 5.46 13.83 15.20
CA ASN A 113 4.45 14.71 14.64
C ASN A 113 3.05 14.14 14.94
N VAL A 114 2.57 14.43 16.14
CA VAL A 114 1.33 13.87 16.68
C VAL A 114 0.12 14.20 15.81
N ASP A 115 0.06 15.41 15.28
CA ASP A 115 -1.06 15.82 14.43
C ASP A 115 -1.04 15.10 13.09
N GLY A 116 0.13 14.98 12.43
CA GLY A 116 0.28 14.18 11.21
C GLY A 116 0.02 12.69 11.44
N TYR A 117 0.45 12.15 12.59
CA TYR A 117 0.14 10.76 12.98
C TYR A 117 -1.38 10.53 13.11
N LEU A 118 -2.08 11.40 13.83
CA LEU A 118 -3.53 11.28 14.05
C LEU A 118 -4.36 11.60 12.80
N ASP A 119 -3.84 12.43 11.90
CA ASP A 119 -4.48 12.75 10.61
C ASP A 119 -4.49 11.56 9.65
N ALA A 120 -3.55 10.63 9.78
CA ALA A 120 -3.57 9.39 9.01
C ALA A 120 -4.77 8.49 9.32
N TYR A 121 -5.50 8.73 10.42
CA TYR A 121 -6.65 7.93 10.82
C TYR A 121 -7.98 8.55 10.35
N HIS A 122 -8.86 7.67 9.87
CA HIS A 122 -10.19 8.03 9.38
C HIS A 122 -11.02 8.77 10.46
N PRO A 123 -11.88 9.73 10.12
CA PRO A 123 -12.80 10.36 11.09
C PRO A 123 -13.62 9.34 11.92
N ASP A 124 -14.06 8.25 11.27
CA ASP A 124 -14.78 7.15 11.89
C ASP A 124 -13.87 5.97 12.25
N PHE A 125 -12.61 6.24 12.60
CA PHE A 125 -11.67 5.19 13.03
C PHE A 125 -12.29 4.39 14.20
N ASP A 126 -12.23 3.06 14.07
CA ASP A 126 -12.79 2.08 15.00
C ASP A 126 -11.66 1.42 15.81
N PRO A 127 -11.37 1.91 17.04
CA PRO A 127 -10.33 1.31 17.88
C PRO A 127 -10.70 -0.11 18.32
N GLU A 128 -9.72 -1.03 18.26
CA GLU A 128 -9.90 -2.44 18.62
C GLU A 128 -10.29 -2.64 20.10
N ASP A 129 -9.92 -1.72 20.99
CA ASP A 129 -10.23 -1.76 22.41
C ASP A 129 -11.66 -1.27 22.77
N GLY A 130 -12.46 -0.93 21.77
CA GLY A 130 -13.81 -0.42 21.93
C GLY A 130 -13.91 1.00 22.50
N SER A 131 -12.79 1.71 22.62
CA SER A 131 -12.80 3.12 23.03
C SER A 131 -13.34 4.01 21.90
N THR A 132 -13.81 5.22 22.26
CA THR A 132 -14.11 6.21 21.21
C THR A 132 -12.84 6.72 20.56
N ARG A 133 -12.93 7.15 19.27
CA ARG A 133 -11.80 7.77 18.57
C ARG A 133 -11.16 8.91 19.38
N ALA A 134 -11.96 9.71 20.07
CA ALA A 134 -11.47 10.83 20.88
C ALA A 134 -10.66 10.35 22.11
N GLN A 135 -11.11 9.30 22.79
CA GLN A 135 -10.38 8.70 23.91
C GLN A 135 -9.09 8.07 23.44
N TRP A 136 -9.13 7.29 22.36
CA TRP A 136 -7.98 6.69 21.72
C TRP A 136 -6.95 7.75 21.29
N ALA A 137 -7.37 8.81 20.59
CA ALA A 137 -6.49 9.87 20.13
C ALA A 137 -5.78 10.60 21.29
N ARG A 138 -6.48 10.81 22.41
CA ARG A 138 -5.88 11.41 23.61
C ARG A 138 -4.76 10.51 24.17
N ILE A 139 -4.99 9.20 24.24
CA ILE A 139 -3.98 8.24 24.71
C ILE A 139 -2.82 8.17 23.74
N ARG A 140 -3.07 8.13 22.43
CA ARG A 140 -2.01 8.11 21.40
C ARG A 140 -1.16 9.37 21.43
N ARG A 141 -1.80 10.53 21.59
CA ARG A 141 -1.10 11.82 21.74
C ARG A 141 -0.08 11.77 22.87
N ALA A 142 -0.47 11.27 24.02
CA ALA A 142 0.45 11.11 25.17
C ALA A 142 1.57 10.10 24.87
N ARG A 143 1.25 8.95 24.28
CA ARG A 143 2.24 7.88 23.99
C ARG A 143 3.26 8.28 22.93
N VAL A 144 2.85 9.02 21.90
CA VAL A 144 3.74 9.48 20.83
C VAL A 144 4.67 10.60 21.34
N SER A 145 4.21 11.43 22.30
CA SER A 145 5.00 12.55 22.83
C SER A 145 5.89 12.17 24.02
N ALA A 146 5.71 11.01 24.65
CA ALA A 146 6.41 10.67 25.89
C ALA A 146 7.88 10.26 25.71
N PRO A 147 8.28 9.45 24.71
CA PRO A 147 9.67 9.07 24.51
C PRO A 147 10.55 10.22 24.03
N ASP A 148 11.83 10.19 24.34
CA ASP A 148 12.81 11.18 23.84
C ASP A 148 13.07 10.98 22.33
N ALA A 149 12.99 9.71 21.86
CA ALA A 149 13.11 9.36 20.45
C ALA A 149 12.25 8.15 20.12
N ILE A 150 11.71 8.13 18.88
CA ILE A 150 10.95 7.03 18.31
C ILE A 150 11.47 6.72 16.92
N SER A 151 11.58 5.44 16.61
CA SER A 151 11.81 4.91 15.25
C SER A 151 10.73 3.91 14.92
N VAL A 152 10.02 4.13 13.81
CA VAL A 152 9.00 3.19 13.29
C VAL A 152 9.38 2.84 11.86
N ARG A 153 9.63 1.56 11.60
CA ARG A 153 9.95 1.05 10.28
C ARG A 153 8.84 0.11 9.81
N ILE A 154 8.54 0.20 8.53
CA ILE A 154 7.60 -0.67 7.82
C ILE A 154 8.41 -1.66 7.00
N VAL A 155 8.20 -2.95 7.23
CA VAL A 155 8.92 -4.03 6.56
C VAL A 155 7.91 -4.96 5.89
N GLU A 156 8.21 -5.41 4.66
CA GLU A 156 7.36 -6.30 3.87
C GLU A 156 5.91 -5.81 3.71
N PRO A 157 5.67 -4.56 3.27
CA PRO A 157 4.32 -4.07 3.07
C PRO A 157 3.66 -4.74 1.88
N THR A 158 2.41 -5.17 2.07
CA THR A 158 1.53 -5.66 1.01
C THR A 158 0.22 -4.89 1.04
N VAL A 159 -0.28 -4.50 -0.13
CA VAL A 159 -1.56 -3.81 -0.28
C VAL A 159 -2.51 -4.69 -1.09
N GLU A 160 -3.67 -4.97 -0.52
CA GLU A 160 -4.78 -5.65 -1.18
C GLU A 160 -5.91 -4.64 -1.41
N VAL A 161 -6.22 -4.36 -2.66
CA VAL A 161 -7.33 -3.49 -3.05
C VAL A 161 -8.59 -4.33 -3.17
N LYS A 162 -9.58 -4.07 -2.30
CA LYS A 162 -10.87 -4.77 -2.36
C LYS A 162 -11.83 -4.09 -3.35
N ASN A 163 -11.85 -2.77 -3.34
CA ASN A 163 -12.64 -1.93 -4.23
C ASN A 163 -12.21 -0.46 -4.09
N GLU A 164 -12.88 0.46 -4.78
CA GLU A 164 -12.60 1.91 -4.76
C GLU A 164 -12.74 2.57 -3.38
N ARG A 165 -13.30 1.88 -2.40
CA ARG A 165 -13.60 2.42 -1.05
C ARG A 165 -12.95 1.63 0.08
N GLU A 166 -12.33 0.51 -0.22
CA GLU A 166 -11.73 -0.36 0.78
C GLU A 166 -10.45 -1.00 0.25
N ALA A 167 -9.39 -0.85 1.02
CA ALA A 167 -8.12 -1.53 0.81
C ALA A 167 -7.57 -2.00 2.15
N THR A 168 -6.65 -2.95 2.12
CA THR A 168 -5.98 -3.49 3.30
C THR A 168 -4.47 -3.41 3.10
N ALA A 169 -3.74 -2.84 4.05
CA ALA A 169 -2.29 -2.91 4.12
C ALA A 169 -1.90 -3.90 5.22
N THR A 170 -1.02 -4.85 4.92
CA THR A 170 -0.43 -5.77 5.88
C THR A 170 1.09 -5.63 5.84
N PHE A 171 1.73 -5.51 6.98
CA PHE A 171 3.18 -5.27 7.08
C PHE A 171 3.71 -5.70 8.45
N ILE A 172 5.03 -5.75 8.58
CA ILE A 172 5.71 -5.87 9.85
C ILE A 172 6.10 -4.47 10.30
N GLN A 173 5.61 -4.05 11.48
CA GLN A 173 6.06 -2.85 12.16
C GLN A 173 7.23 -3.22 13.06
N VAL A 174 8.32 -2.48 12.93
CA VAL A 174 9.41 -2.48 13.90
C VAL A 174 9.39 -1.14 14.61
N TYR A 175 9.12 -1.16 15.90
CA TYR A 175 9.10 0.02 16.77
C TYR A 175 10.28 0.00 17.71
N GLU A 176 10.97 1.11 17.84
CA GLU A 176 12.08 1.31 18.78
C GLU A 176 11.94 2.69 19.42
N SER A 177 12.14 2.76 20.74
CA SER A 177 12.26 4.00 21.52
C SER A 177 13.37 3.86 22.54
N ASP A 178 13.62 4.91 23.31
CA ASP A 178 14.61 4.95 24.39
C ASP A 178 14.40 3.86 25.47
N SER A 179 13.17 3.40 25.66
CA SER A 179 12.81 2.49 26.77
C SER A 179 12.07 1.20 26.33
N TYR A 180 11.66 1.11 25.04
CA TYR A 180 10.84 -0.01 24.59
C TYR A 180 11.05 -0.28 23.11
N SER A 181 11.04 -1.56 22.72
CA SER A 181 11.04 -2.00 21.33
C SER A 181 10.06 -3.14 21.13
N ASP A 182 9.41 -3.18 19.97
CA ASP A 182 8.59 -4.30 19.55
C ASP A 182 8.70 -4.57 18.04
N ARG A 183 8.29 -5.77 17.66
CA ARG A 183 8.15 -6.18 16.26
C ARG A 183 6.86 -6.96 16.13
N VAL A 184 5.91 -6.39 15.38
CA VAL A 184 4.57 -6.96 15.24
C VAL A 184 4.13 -6.96 13.78
N ARG A 185 3.36 -7.97 13.39
CA ARG A 185 2.64 -7.95 12.12
C ARG A 185 1.32 -7.24 12.32
N LYS A 186 1.10 -6.18 11.54
CA LYS A 186 -0.12 -5.37 11.55
C LYS A 186 -0.90 -5.48 10.28
N ARG A 187 -2.20 -5.26 10.42
CA ARG A 187 -3.14 -5.06 9.34
C ARG A 187 -3.86 -3.74 9.55
N LEU A 188 -3.87 -2.90 8.52
CA LEU A 188 -4.65 -1.67 8.47
C LEU A 188 -5.75 -1.82 7.43
N GLU A 189 -7.01 -1.67 7.84
CA GLU A 189 -8.12 -1.48 6.92
C GLU A 189 -8.21 0.00 6.59
N MET A 190 -8.22 0.32 5.30
CA MET A 190 -8.10 1.69 4.81
C MET A 190 -9.37 2.09 4.05
N ARG A 191 -9.80 3.34 4.24
CA ARG A 191 -10.92 3.95 3.52
C ARG A 191 -10.57 5.36 3.03
N PRO A 192 -11.08 5.79 1.87
CA PRO A 192 -10.78 7.11 1.34
C PRO A 192 -11.66 8.19 2.00
N VAL A 193 -11.04 9.34 2.30
CA VAL A 193 -11.69 10.57 2.75
C VAL A 193 -11.12 11.74 1.97
N GLY A 194 -11.95 12.45 1.22
CA GLY A 194 -11.48 13.62 0.44
C GLY A 194 -10.42 13.31 -0.61
N GLY A 195 -10.36 12.06 -1.10
CA GLY A 195 -9.35 11.60 -2.06
C GLY A 195 -8.07 11.05 -1.42
N GLU A 196 -7.94 11.08 -0.12
CA GLU A 196 -6.82 10.50 0.63
C GLU A 196 -7.24 9.21 1.33
N TRP A 197 -6.37 8.20 1.34
CA TRP A 197 -6.60 6.97 2.08
C TRP A 197 -6.26 7.17 3.55
N LYS A 198 -7.18 6.75 4.46
CA LYS A 198 -7.04 6.90 5.92
C LYS A 198 -7.26 5.55 6.60
N VAL A 199 -6.60 5.34 7.73
CA VAL A 199 -6.73 4.11 8.54
C VAL A 199 -8.10 4.09 9.21
N TYR A 200 -8.95 3.14 8.81
CA TYR A 200 -10.26 2.93 9.41
C TYR A 200 -10.22 1.98 10.61
N ARG A 201 -9.40 0.92 10.52
CA ARG A 201 -9.16 -0.03 11.63
C ARG A 201 -7.70 -0.48 11.61
N GLU A 202 -7.13 -0.66 12.80
CA GLU A 202 -5.78 -1.17 13.02
C GLU A 202 -5.84 -2.41 13.90
N THR A 203 -5.23 -3.51 13.46
CA THR A 203 -5.21 -4.79 14.17
C THR A 203 -3.80 -5.35 14.25
N VAL A 204 -3.37 -5.82 15.41
CA VAL A 204 -2.15 -6.62 15.58
C VAL A 204 -2.48 -8.06 15.24
N VAL A 205 -1.86 -8.58 14.17
CA VAL A 205 -2.11 -9.95 13.66
C VAL A 205 -1.22 -10.97 14.35
N ALA A 206 0.02 -10.61 14.65
CA ALA A 206 1.00 -11.45 15.35
C ALA A 206 2.10 -10.61 15.99
N GLU A 207 2.62 -11.05 17.11
CA GLU A 207 3.89 -10.62 17.70
C GLU A 207 5.02 -11.49 17.12
N LEU A 208 6.23 -10.90 16.85
CA LEU A 208 7.31 -11.56 16.12
C LEU A 208 8.64 -11.55 16.90
#